data_18b7882207f4dbca75cdd9ff74746e1d
#
_entry.id   18b7882207f4dbca75cdd9ff74746e1d
#
_cell.length_a   1.000
_cell.length_b   1.000
_cell.length_c   1.000
_cell.angle_alpha   90.00
_cell.angle_beta   90.00
_cell.angle_gamma   90.00
#
_symmetry.space_group_name_H-M   'P 1'
#
loop_
_entity.id
_entity.type
_entity.pdbx_description
1 polymer ?
#
loop_
_entity_poly.entity_id
_entity_poly.type
_entity_poly.pdbx_seq_one_letter_code
_entity_poly.pdbx_strand_id
1 'polypeptide(L)'
;WEYAVCMAPSEEFTQVSFVNGIYTGKGGKHVDYLLNQLVRKLTSYIKKKKKVDVKSSTIKEQLMLFVRCDINNPCFDSQTKDYMNTPSSSFGSSCDISEKFIDKVAKMGVMDNACKLTEVKDNKAAKKTDGSKTKSIRGIPKLIDANHAGTAKSNDCTIIFCEGDSAKAGIVSGLSTEDRNTIGVYPMRGKLFNVRGESQKRILDNKEIHEIKQILGIETGKEYTPEMVKTRLRYGKLLFMTDQDLDGSHIKGLGINLFDSEWASLLDIKGFIGFMNTPILKAKKGANELKF
;
A
#
# COMPACT_ATOMS: atom_id res chain seq x y z
N TRP A 1 27.10 6.33 -31.02
CA TRP A 1 26.53 6.56 -29.69
C TRP A 1 27.58 6.16 -28.63
N GLU A 2 27.92 7.11 -27.78
CA GLU A 2 28.72 6.92 -26.58
C GLU A 2 27.89 7.45 -25.41
N TYR A 3 27.82 6.68 -24.34
CA TYR A 3 27.05 7.12 -23.15
C TYR A 3 27.64 6.57 -21.87
N ALA A 4 27.49 7.35 -20.80
CA ALA A 4 27.82 6.94 -19.45
C ALA A 4 26.72 7.39 -18.49
N VAL A 5 26.58 6.67 -17.39
CA VAL A 5 25.58 6.96 -16.35
C VAL A 5 26.26 6.93 -15.00
N CYS A 6 25.98 7.90 -14.16
CA CYS A 6 26.35 7.89 -12.75
C CYS A 6 25.15 8.33 -11.89
N MET A 7 25.32 8.24 -10.57
CA MET A 7 24.36 8.81 -9.63
C MET A 7 24.36 10.33 -9.76
N ALA A 8 23.18 10.95 -9.79
CA ALA A 8 23.07 12.39 -9.76
C ALA A 8 23.61 12.94 -8.42
N PRO A 9 24.40 14.03 -8.44
CA PRO A 9 24.91 14.65 -7.21
C PRO A 9 23.83 15.35 -6.39
N SER A 10 22.70 15.66 -7.02
CA SER A 10 21.48 16.21 -6.42
C SER A 10 20.32 15.27 -6.70
N GLU A 11 19.22 15.39 -5.98
CA GLU A 11 17.99 14.61 -6.22
C GLU A 11 17.22 15.05 -7.48
N GLU A 12 17.94 15.52 -8.50
CA GLU A 12 17.40 15.98 -9.78
C GLU A 12 18.17 15.35 -10.94
N PHE A 13 17.43 15.01 -11.99
CA PHE A 13 18.03 14.52 -13.22
C PHE A 13 18.93 15.58 -13.84
N THR A 14 20.18 15.21 -14.11
CA THR A 14 21.13 16.05 -14.80
C THR A 14 21.67 15.34 -16.04
N GLN A 15 22.12 16.14 -17.03
CA GLN A 15 22.67 15.58 -18.24
C GLN A 15 23.79 16.45 -18.82
N VAL A 16 24.71 15.83 -19.52
CA VAL A 16 25.69 16.48 -20.40
C VAL A 16 25.61 15.77 -21.73
N SER A 17 25.26 16.50 -22.78
CA SER A 17 25.08 15.85 -24.08
C SER A 17 25.65 16.64 -25.26
N PHE A 18 26.01 15.89 -26.29
CA PHE A 18 26.59 16.40 -27.53
C PHE A 18 25.97 15.70 -28.73
N VAL A 19 25.65 16.45 -29.77
CA VAL A 19 25.20 15.94 -31.07
C VAL A 19 26.10 16.49 -32.14
N ASN A 20 26.76 15.60 -32.93
CA ASN A 20 27.73 15.96 -33.97
C ASN A 20 28.82 16.94 -33.45
N GLY A 21 29.28 16.71 -32.20
CA GLY A 21 30.27 17.58 -31.55
C GLY A 21 29.72 18.87 -30.94
N ILE A 22 28.43 19.18 -31.12
CA ILE A 22 27.77 20.41 -30.59
C ILE A 22 27.22 20.10 -29.21
N TYR A 23 27.55 20.94 -28.22
CA TYR A 23 27.01 20.83 -26.86
C TYR A 23 25.51 21.21 -26.83
N THR A 24 24.70 20.32 -26.28
CA THR A 24 23.25 20.52 -26.14
C THR A 24 22.88 20.69 -24.66
N GLY A 25 23.04 21.92 -24.14
CA GLY A 25 22.90 22.22 -22.71
C GLY A 25 21.51 21.93 -22.14
N LYS A 26 20.46 22.07 -22.94
CA LYS A 26 19.08 21.74 -22.57
C LYS A 26 18.68 20.29 -22.93
N GLY A 27 19.62 19.51 -23.47
CA GLY A 27 19.37 18.14 -23.88
C GLY A 27 18.67 18.01 -25.22
N GLY A 28 17.66 17.18 -25.32
CA GLY A 28 16.88 16.95 -26.54
C GLY A 28 16.43 15.50 -26.71
N LYS A 29 15.85 15.22 -27.87
CA LYS A 29 15.26 13.89 -28.17
C LYS A 29 16.25 12.72 -28.08
N HIS A 30 17.54 12.97 -28.30
CA HIS A 30 18.60 11.96 -28.13
C HIS A 30 18.82 11.58 -26.67
N VAL A 31 18.73 12.55 -25.76
CA VAL A 31 18.80 12.31 -24.32
C VAL A 31 17.55 11.55 -23.86
N ASP A 32 16.35 12.02 -24.27
CA ASP A 32 15.09 11.36 -23.96
C ASP A 32 15.05 9.91 -24.47
N TYR A 33 15.61 9.65 -25.65
CA TYR A 33 15.66 8.31 -26.25
C TYR A 33 16.41 7.31 -25.35
N LEU A 34 17.59 7.67 -24.85
CA LEU A 34 18.35 6.81 -23.95
C LEU A 34 17.76 6.78 -22.53
N LEU A 35 17.34 7.93 -22.01
CA LEU A 35 16.77 8.03 -20.66
C LEU A 35 15.51 7.18 -20.51
N ASN A 36 14.63 7.21 -21.50
CA ASN A 36 13.40 6.40 -21.46
C ASN A 36 13.70 4.89 -21.48
N GLN A 37 14.73 4.46 -22.23
CA GLN A 37 15.17 3.07 -22.21
C GLN A 37 15.76 2.69 -20.84
N LEU A 38 16.65 3.53 -20.29
CA LEU A 38 17.25 3.32 -18.96
C LEU A 38 16.18 3.17 -17.89
N VAL A 39 15.28 4.15 -17.79
CA VAL A 39 14.24 4.17 -16.77
C VAL A 39 13.31 2.97 -16.90
N ARG A 40 12.84 2.64 -18.12
CA ARG A 40 11.98 1.48 -18.36
C ARG A 40 12.64 0.17 -17.98
N LYS A 41 13.90 -0.04 -18.43
CA LYS A 41 14.66 -1.27 -18.15
C LYS A 41 15.01 -1.38 -16.66
N LEU A 42 15.39 -0.28 -15.98
CA LEU A 42 15.65 -0.24 -14.53
C LEU A 42 14.38 -0.52 -13.72
N THR A 43 13.25 0.08 -14.06
CA THR A 43 11.96 -0.20 -13.41
C THR A 43 11.63 -1.69 -13.46
N SER A 44 11.76 -2.29 -14.66
CA SER A 44 11.51 -3.73 -14.86
C SER A 44 12.50 -4.60 -14.08
N TYR A 45 13.76 -4.21 -14.05
CA TYR A 45 14.83 -4.90 -13.31
C TYR A 45 14.55 -4.89 -11.79
N ILE A 46 14.23 -3.72 -11.23
CA ILE A 46 13.94 -3.55 -9.80
C ILE A 46 12.71 -4.36 -9.41
N LYS A 47 11.64 -4.31 -10.21
CA LYS A 47 10.43 -5.10 -9.99
C LYS A 47 10.71 -6.60 -9.96
N LYS A 48 11.55 -7.11 -10.88
CA LYS A 48 11.95 -8.53 -10.91
C LYS A 48 12.79 -8.93 -9.69
N LYS A 49 13.72 -8.08 -9.26
CA LYS A 49 14.70 -8.41 -8.20
C LYS A 49 14.17 -8.18 -6.78
N LYS A 50 13.49 -7.06 -6.56
CA LYS A 50 13.04 -6.61 -5.22
C LYS A 50 11.54 -6.72 -5.01
N LYS A 51 10.76 -7.05 -6.07
CA LYS A 51 9.28 -7.08 -6.06
C LYS A 51 8.63 -5.74 -5.63
N VAL A 52 9.36 -4.64 -5.76
CA VAL A 52 8.89 -3.28 -5.44
C VAL A 52 8.54 -2.55 -6.73
N ASP A 53 7.38 -1.89 -6.76
CA ASP A 53 6.95 -1.03 -7.87
C ASP A 53 7.47 0.40 -7.65
N VAL A 54 8.59 0.73 -8.29
CA VAL A 54 9.22 2.04 -8.21
C VAL A 54 8.70 2.93 -9.34
N LYS A 55 8.35 4.17 -9.02
CA LYS A 55 7.93 5.15 -10.03
C LYS A 55 9.11 5.53 -10.93
N SER A 56 8.86 5.69 -12.24
CA SER A 56 9.86 6.11 -13.23
C SER A 56 10.52 7.45 -12.87
N SER A 57 9.78 8.40 -12.30
CA SER A 57 10.32 9.67 -11.83
C SER A 57 11.37 9.48 -10.73
N THR A 58 11.13 8.59 -9.77
CA THR A 58 12.06 8.31 -8.67
C THR A 58 13.39 7.73 -9.15
N ILE A 59 13.38 6.94 -10.24
CA ILE A 59 14.61 6.45 -10.88
C ILE A 59 15.28 7.56 -11.65
N LYS A 60 14.52 8.33 -12.44
CA LYS A 60 15.03 9.43 -13.25
C LYS A 60 15.77 10.47 -12.41
N GLU A 61 15.22 10.88 -11.28
CA GLU A 61 15.77 11.87 -10.35
C GLU A 61 17.15 11.48 -9.81
N GLN A 62 17.52 10.19 -9.84
CA GLN A 62 18.78 9.70 -9.32
C GLN A 62 19.88 9.57 -10.37
N LEU A 63 19.58 9.88 -11.64
CA LEU A 63 20.50 9.63 -12.74
C LEU A 63 21.13 10.93 -13.23
N MET A 64 22.43 10.87 -13.47
CA MET A 64 23.16 11.79 -14.32
C MET A 64 23.60 11.04 -15.57
N LEU A 65 23.23 11.58 -16.75
CA LEU A 65 23.45 10.94 -18.04
C LEU A 65 24.41 11.77 -18.90
N PHE A 66 25.45 11.13 -19.39
CA PHE A 66 26.36 11.68 -20.39
C PHE A 66 26.07 11.01 -21.74
N VAL A 67 25.91 11.80 -22.79
CA VAL A 67 25.58 11.30 -24.13
C VAL A 67 26.37 12.03 -25.18
N ARG A 68 27.02 11.29 -26.10
CA ARG A 68 27.52 11.79 -27.36
C ARG A 68 27.00 10.92 -28.48
N CYS A 69 26.48 11.56 -29.52
CA CYS A 69 25.97 10.82 -30.67
C CYS A 69 26.13 11.64 -31.96
N ASP A 70 26.23 10.93 -33.07
CA ASP A 70 26.14 11.51 -34.39
C ASP A 70 24.77 11.19 -34.99
N ILE A 71 24.07 12.22 -35.47
CA ILE A 71 22.69 12.17 -35.99
C ILE A 71 22.67 12.77 -37.39
N ASN A 72 21.98 12.13 -38.31
CA ASN A 72 21.81 12.64 -39.67
C ASN A 72 20.91 13.86 -39.67
N ASN A 73 21.40 14.97 -40.26
CA ASN A 73 20.66 16.24 -40.44
C ASN A 73 19.92 16.67 -39.17
N PRO A 74 20.62 16.90 -38.02
CA PRO A 74 19.94 17.23 -36.77
C PRO A 74 19.29 18.62 -36.86
N CYS A 75 18.05 18.68 -36.37
CA CYS A 75 17.31 19.92 -36.18
C CYS A 75 17.38 20.36 -34.71
N PHE A 76 17.51 21.67 -34.50
CA PHE A 76 17.57 22.27 -33.16
C PHE A 76 16.42 23.26 -33.00
N ASP A 77 16.09 23.59 -31.77
CA ASP A 77 15.01 24.53 -31.42
C ASP A 77 15.37 26.00 -31.68
N SER A 78 16.67 26.31 -31.67
CA SER A 78 17.21 27.68 -31.77
C SER A 78 18.56 27.73 -32.46
N GLN A 79 19.02 28.96 -32.78
CA GLN A 79 20.34 29.22 -33.33
C GLN A 79 21.46 28.84 -32.36
N THR A 80 21.22 28.86 -31.05
CA THR A 80 22.18 28.45 -30.01
C THR A 80 22.39 26.96 -29.94
N LYS A 81 21.48 26.15 -30.54
CA LYS A 81 21.55 24.68 -30.62
C LYS A 81 21.53 23.98 -29.25
N ASP A 82 20.92 24.62 -28.25
CA ASP A 82 20.89 24.09 -26.89
C ASP A 82 20.02 22.83 -26.74
N TYR A 83 19.01 22.66 -27.61
CA TYR A 83 18.09 21.52 -27.58
C TYR A 83 17.93 20.89 -28.95
N MET A 84 18.11 19.57 -29.05
CA MET A 84 17.98 18.81 -30.30
C MET A 84 16.57 18.27 -30.46
N ASN A 85 15.89 18.64 -31.57
CA ASN A 85 14.48 18.36 -31.82
C ASN A 85 14.19 17.19 -32.78
N THR A 86 15.20 16.67 -33.47
CA THR A 86 15.04 15.57 -34.44
C THR A 86 14.38 14.36 -33.76
N PRO A 87 13.30 13.79 -34.31
CA PRO A 87 12.66 12.60 -33.75
C PRO A 87 13.55 11.37 -33.89
N SER A 88 13.44 10.42 -32.95
CA SER A 88 14.29 9.21 -32.92
C SER A 88 14.21 8.35 -34.17
N SER A 89 13.11 8.36 -34.87
CA SER A 89 12.93 7.69 -36.18
C SER A 89 13.84 8.22 -37.29
N SER A 90 14.33 9.45 -37.13
CA SER A 90 15.16 10.16 -38.14
C SER A 90 16.62 10.30 -37.73
N PHE A 91 17.07 9.60 -36.69
CA PHE A 91 18.46 9.70 -36.22
C PHE A 91 19.49 9.10 -37.21
N GLY A 92 19.06 8.20 -38.09
CA GLY A 92 19.95 7.46 -39.00
C GLY A 92 20.75 6.35 -38.32
N SER A 93 20.62 6.22 -37.00
CA SER A 93 21.25 5.17 -36.19
C SER A 93 20.37 4.82 -34.98
N SER A 94 20.62 3.67 -34.37
CA SER A 94 19.95 3.23 -33.14
C SER A 94 20.98 2.88 -32.07
N CYS A 95 20.58 3.05 -30.82
CA CYS A 95 21.35 2.63 -29.66
C CYS A 95 20.46 1.86 -28.72
N ASP A 96 20.75 0.59 -28.48
CA ASP A 96 20.02 -0.23 -27.53
C ASP A 96 20.88 -0.51 -26.28
N ILE A 97 20.34 -0.23 -25.11
CA ILE A 97 21.04 -0.37 -23.83
C ILE A 97 20.99 -1.83 -23.40
N SER A 98 22.17 -2.44 -23.22
CA SER A 98 22.27 -3.84 -22.86
C SER A 98 21.82 -4.13 -21.42
N GLU A 99 21.31 -5.34 -21.18
CA GLU A 99 20.91 -5.80 -19.83
C GLU A 99 22.11 -5.83 -18.86
N LYS A 100 23.33 -6.12 -19.36
CA LYS A 100 24.57 -6.05 -18.56
C LYS A 100 24.86 -4.63 -18.05
N PHE A 101 24.56 -3.62 -18.86
CA PHE A 101 24.72 -2.23 -18.47
C PHE A 101 23.68 -1.85 -17.40
N ILE A 102 22.42 -2.27 -17.57
CA ILE A 102 21.35 -2.05 -16.58
C ILE A 102 21.69 -2.69 -15.22
N ASP A 103 22.22 -3.92 -15.21
CA ASP A 103 22.68 -4.58 -13.98
C ASP A 103 23.75 -3.77 -13.26
N LYS A 104 24.74 -3.22 -13.99
CA LYS A 104 25.76 -2.36 -13.41
C LYS A 104 25.20 -1.07 -12.83
N VAL A 105 24.33 -0.37 -13.58
CA VAL A 105 23.68 0.87 -13.10
C VAL A 105 22.83 0.61 -11.87
N ALA A 106 22.06 -0.47 -11.83
CA ALA A 106 21.26 -0.85 -10.67
C ALA A 106 22.12 -1.07 -9.42
N LYS A 107 23.29 -1.71 -9.59
CA LYS A 107 24.25 -1.99 -8.49
C LYS A 107 25.04 -0.78 -8.01
N MET A 108 25.03 0.33 -8.75
CA MET A 108 25.69 1.59 -8.31
C MET A 108 24.96 2.29 -7.14
N GLY A 109 23.83 1.75 -6.69
CA GLY A 109 23.03 2.32 -5.61
C GLY A 109 21.64 2.83 -6.07
N VAL A 110 21.41 2.99 -7.37
CA VAL A 110 20.12 3.46 -7.92
C VAL A 110 18.95 2.60 -7.45
N MET A 111 19.12 1.26 -7.47
CA MET A 111 18.08 0.34 -7.02
C MET A 111 17.74 0.52 -5.54
N ASP A 112 18.74 0.53 -4.68
CA ASP A 112 18.54 0.58 -3.24
C ASP A 112 17.98 1.93 -2.80
N ASN A 113 18.47 3.04 -3.37
CA ASN A 113 17.95 4.37 -3.10
C ASN A 113 16.51 4.53 -3.61
N ALA A 114 16.20 4.02 -4.81
CA ALA A 114 14.86 4.08 -5.36
C ALA A 114 13.85 3.27 -4.51
N CYS A 115 14.26 2.11 -4.00
CA CYS A 115 13.43 1.33 -3.06
C CYS A 115 13.21 2.09 -1.75
N LYS A 116 14.28 2.61 -1.12
CA LYS A 116 14.18 3.40 0.13
C LYS A 116 13.27 4.62 -0.02
N LEU A 117 13.42 5.38 -1.10
CA LEU A 117 12.57 6.55 -1.37
C LEU A 117 11.10 6.15 -1.59
N THR A 118 10.87 5.00 -2.23
CA THR A 118 9.52 4.47 -2.41
C THR A 118 8.93 4.06 -1.06
N GLU A 119 9.66 3.32 -0.24
CA GLU A 119 9.23 2.94 1.12
C GLU A 119 8.90 4.15 2.00
N VAL A 120 9.74 5.20 1.97
CA VAL A 120 9.47 6.45 2.72
C VAL A 120 8.20 7.14 2.23
N LYS A 121 7.96 7.18 0.90
CA LYS A 121 6.75 7.76 0.32
C LYS A 121 5.51 6.93 0.68
N ASP A 122 5.60 5.61 0.62
CA ASP A 122 4.52 4.70 0.97
C ASP A 122 4.21 4.75 2.47
N ASN A 123 5.22 4.78 3.34
CA ASN A 123 5.03 4.97 4.78
C ASN A 123 4.38 6.34 5.11
N LYS A 124 4.76 7.40 4.41
CA LYS A 124 4.09 8.71 4.54
C LYS A 124 2.62 8.67 4.10
N ALA A 125 2.32 7.96 3.02
CA ALA A 125 0.95 7.76 2.55
C ALA A 125 0.15 6.90 3.53
N ALA A 126 0.75 5.84 4.07
CA ALA A 126 0.16 4.96 5.07
C ALA A 126 -0.27 5.72 6.33
N LYS A 127 0.61 6.61 6.83
CA LYS A 127 0.31 7.44 8.01
C LYS A 127 -0.89 8.38 7.82
N LYS A 128 -1.20 8.79 6.59
CA LYS A 128 -2.39 9.61 6.30
C LYS A 128 -3.71 8.84 6.48
N THR A 129 -3.67 7.51 6.39
CA THR A 129 -4.83 6.62 6.56
C THR A 129 -4.93 6.05 7.96
N ASP A 130 -3.97 6.37 8.84
CA ASP A 130 -3.93 5.86 10.21
C ASP A 130 -5.16 6.28 11.01
N GLY A 131 -5.63 5.36 11.84
CA GLY A 131 -6.68 5.63 12.79
C GLY A 131 -6.14 6.31 14.05
N SER A 132 -7.05 6.84 14.84
CA SER A 132 -6.75 7.44 16.14
C SER A 132 -7.88 7.20 17.13
N LYS A 133 -7.58 7.28 18.44
CA LYS A 133 -8.59 7.12 19.48
C LYS A 133 -9.50 8.35 19.57
N THR A 134 -10.36 8.52 18.56
CA THR A 134 -11.37 9.57 18.51
C THR A 134 -12.74 9.05 18.95
N LYS A 135 -13.53 9.88 19.61
CA LYS A 135 -14.87 9.52 20.06
C LYS A 135 -15.83 9.28 18.90
N SER A 136 -15.67 9.98 17.77
CA SER A 136 -16.55 9.83 16.62
C SER A 136 -15.73 9.70 15.33
N ILE A 137 -16.21 8.87 14.42
CA ILE A 137 -15.64 8.71 13.06
C ILE A 137 -16.62 9.27 12.06
N ARG A 138 -16.10 10.00 11.09
CA ARG A 138 -16.87 10.50 9.95
C ARG A 138 -16.45 9.76 8.68
N GLY A 139 -17.38 9.64 7.73
CA GLY A 139 -17.08 9.08 6.41
C GLY A 139 -17.21 7.56 6.29
N ILE A 140 -17.63 6.85 7.34
CA ILE A 140 -17.93 5.41 7.30
C ILE A 140 -19.44 5.20 7.57
N PRO A 141 -20.30 5.37 6.56
CA PRO A 141 -21.76 5.40 6.77
C PRO A 141 -22.34 4.04 7.20
N LYS A 142 -21.63 2.94 6.94
CA LYS A 142 -22.06 1.61 7.32
C LYS A 142 -21.72 1.23 8.77
N LEU A 143 -20.84 1.96 9.42
CA LEU A 143 -20.48 1.73 10.82
C LEU A 143 -21.64 2.13 11.74
N ILE A 144 -21.99 1.24 12.66
CA ILE A 144 -22.74 1.57 13.86
C ILE A 144 -21.76 1.50 15.03
N ASP A 145 -21.36 2.67 15.48
CA ASP A 145 -20.31 2.80 16.50
C ASP A 145 -20.90 2.53 17.90
N ALA A 146 -20.11 1.97 18.80
CA ALA A 146 -20.48 1.89 20.21
C ALA A 146 -20.40 3.30 20.84
N ASN A 147 -21.34 3.63 21.72
CA ASN A 147 -21.39 4.95 22.38
C ASN A 147 -20.10 5.26 23.17
N HIS A 148 -19.46 4.24 23.73
CA HIS A 148 -18.21 4.36 24.50
C HIS A 148 -16.95 4.16 23.67
N ALA A 149 -17.05 3.89 22.35
CA ALA A 149 -15.89 3.76 21.49
C ALA A 149 -15.04 5.04 21.49
N GLY A 150 -13.73 4.89 21.54
CA GLY A 150 -12.80 6.02 21.57
C GLY A 150 -12.81 6.89 22.84
N THR A 151 -13.55 6.50 23.86
CA THR A 151 -13.58 7.17 25.18
C THR A 151 -12.65 6.47 26.20
N ALA A 152 -12.65 6.90 27.44
CA ALA A 152 -11.96 6.21 28.53
C ALA A 152 -12.45 4.77 28.76
N LYS A 153 -13.71 4.48 28.38
CA LYS A 153 -14.34 3.16 28.48
C LYS A 153 -14.16 2.28 27.24
N SER A 154 -13.36 2.70 26.28
CA SER A 154 -13.17 1.98 25.02
C SER A 154 -12.63 0.56 25.17
N ASN A 155 -11.93 0.27 26.26
CA ASN A 155 -11.42 -1.07 26.53
C ASN A 155 -12.56 -2.10 26.74
N ASP A 156 -13.71 -1.66 27.21
CA ASP A 156 -14.89 -2.51 27.43
C ASP A 156 -15.72 -2.68 26.17
N CYS A 157 -15.37 -1.96 25.10
CA CYS A 157 -16.09 -2.00 23.85
C CYS A 157 -15.60 -3.13 22.94
N THR A 158 -16.57 -3.79 22.28
CA THR A 158 -16.36 -4.80 21.24
C THR A 158 -16.88 -4.28 19.92
N ILE A 159 -16.08 -4.35 18.86
CA ILE A 159 -16.55 -4.16 17.48
C ILE A 159 -16.79 -5.51 16.84
N ILE A 160 -17.97 -5.67 16.23
CA ILE A 160 -18.36 -6.87 15.48
C ILE A 160 -18.18 -6.57 13.99
N PHE A 161 -17.30 -7.33 13.32
CA PHE A 161 -17.19 -7.36 11.86
C PHE A 161 -18.06 -8.51 11.36
N CYS A 162 -19.15 -8.17 10.66
CA CYS A 162 -20.10 -9.17 10.17
C CYS A 162 -20.12 -9.24 8.65
N GLU A 163 -20.63 -10.36 8.12
CA GLU A 163 -20.73 -10.60 6.70
C GLU A 163 -21.97 -9.90 6.11
N GLY A 164 -21.75 -8.66 5.63
CA GLY A 164 -22.72 -7.91 4.88
C GLY A 164 -23.80 -7.18 5.71
N ASP A 165 -24.64 -6.43 4.98
CA ASP A 165 -25.63 -5.54 5.58
C ASP A 165 -26.80 -6.32 6.23
N SER A 166 -27.14 -7.52 5.75
CA SER A 166 -28.21 -8.36 6.32
C SER A 166 -27.84 -8.86 7.72
N ALA A 167 -26.62 -9.36 7.90
CA ALA A 167 -26.13 -9.77 9.22
C ALA A 167 -26.06 -8.58 10.18
N LYS A 168 -25.60 -7.41 9.70
CA LYS A 168 -25.62 -6.17 10.49
C LYS A 168 -27.00 -5.83 10.99
N ALA A 169 -28.04 -5.87 10.13
CA ALA A 169 -29.41 -5.56 10.50
C ALA A 169 -29.92 -6.51 11.60
N GLY A 170 -29.65 -7.80 11.47
CA GLY A 170 -29.98 -8.81 12.47
C GLY A 170 -29.32 -8.55 13.82
N ILE A 171 -27.99 -8.28 13.82
CA ILE A 171 -27.27 -7.99 15.06
C ILE A 171 -27.85 -6.75 15.73
N VAL A 172 -27.97 -5.66 14.98
CA VAL A 172 -28.44 -4.36 15.52
C VAL A 172 -29.86 -4.43 16.10
N SER A 173 -30.74 -5.20 15.47
CA SER A 173 -32.10 -5.40 15.98
C SER A 173 -32.13 -6.20 17.29
N GLY A 174 -31.11 -7.03 17.54
CA GLY A 174 -31.00 -7.81 18.78
C GLY A 174 -30.29 -7.08 19.93
N LEU A 175 -29.62 -5.93 19.66
CA LEU A 175 -28.92 -5.18 20.70
C LEU A 175 -29.90 -4.35 21.54
N SER A 176 -29.82 -4.49 22.87
CA SER A 176 -30.48 -3.59 23.80
C SER A 176 -29.84 -2.18 23.77
N THR A 177 -30.55 -1.22 24.40
CA THR A 177 -29.98 0.14 24.57
C THR A 177 -28.65 0.13 25.34
N GLU A 178 -28.52 -0.80 26.28
CA GLU A 178 -27.32 -0.95 27.11
C GLU A 178 -26.16 -1.56 26.32
N ASP A 179 -26.42 -2.59 25.50
CA ASP A 179 -25.46 -3.20 24.63
C ASP A 179 -24.85 -2.19 23.63
N ARG A 180 -25.61 -1.24 23.16
CA ARG A 180 -25.15 -0.18 22.25
C ARG A 180 -24.14 0.77 22.86
N ASN A 181 -23.98 0.75 24.17
CA ASN A 181 -22.90 1.49 24.81
C ASN A 181 -21.53 0.86 24.54
N THR A 182 -21.47 -0.46 24.43
CA THR A 182 -20.22 -1.22 24.37
C THR A 182 -20.04 -2.02 23.07
N ILE A 183 -21.10 -2.22 22.28
CA ILE A 183 -21.06 -3.02 21.05
C ILE A 183 -21.21 -2.11 19.83
N GLY A 184 -20.20 -2.13 18.97
CA GLY A 184 -20.25 -1.56 17.62
C GLY A 184 -20.38 -2.64 16.56
N VAL A 185 -20.94 -2.31 15.39
CA VAL A 185 -21.15 -3.25 14.28
C VAL A 185 -20.70 -2.62 12.97
N TYR A 186 -19.88 -3.35 12.22
CA TYR A 186 -19.44 -2.94 10.89
C TYR A 186 -19.62 -4.10 9.90
N PRO A 187 -20.40 -3.92 8.82
CA PRO A 187 -20.60 -4.93 7.79
C PRO A 187 -19.43 -4.87 6.80
N MET A 188 -18.71 -5.97 6.66
CA MET A 188 -17.70 -6.14 5.64
C MET A 188 -18.36 -6.24 4.25
N ARG A 189 -17.62 -5.89 3.20
CA ARG A 189 -18.11 -5.89 1.80
C ARG A 189 -17.89 -7.25 1.10
N GLY A 190 -18.15 -8.33 1.80
CA GLY A 190 -17.85 -9.69 1.36
C GLY A 190 -16.46 -10.13 1.80
N LYS A 191 -15.70 -10.79 0.92
CA LYS A 191 -14.37 -11.30 1.24
C LYS A 191 -13.36 -10.17 1.37
N LEU A 192 -12.68 -10.08 2.50
CA LEU A 192 -11.59 -9.12 2.72
C LEU A 192 -10.49 -9.30 1.66
N PHE A 193 -9.79 -8.21 1.36
CA PHE A 193 -8.67 -8.24 0.44
C PHE A 193 -7.53 -9.12 0.99
N ASN A 194 -7.06 -10.08 0.19
CA ASN A 194 -5.92 -10.90 0.56
C ASN A 194 -4.64 -10.08 0.42
N VAL A 195 -4.05 -9.70 1.55
CA VAL A 195 -2.86 -8.83 1.60
C VAL A 195 -1.55 -9.58 1.36
N ARG A 196 -1.54 -10.91 1.50
CA ARG A 196 -0.31 -11.70 1.42
C ARG A 196 0.29 -11.70 0.02
N GLY A 197 1.51 -11.18 -0.09
CA GLY A 197 2.23 -11.07 -1.37
C GLY A 197 1.85 -9.84 -2.20
N GLU A 198 0.96 -8.99 -1.69
CA GLU A 198 0.59 -7.74 -2.35
C GLU A 198 1.57 -6.59 -2.03
N SER A 199 1.59 -5.59 -2.89
CA SER A 199 2.39 -4.40 -2.64
C SER A 199 1.75 -3.52 -1.57
N GLN A 200 2.56 -2.85 -0.75
CA GLN A 200 2.07 -1.91 0.26
C GLN A 200 1.12 -0.86 -0.33
N LYS A 201 1.39 -0.39 -1.53
CA LYS A 201 0.50 0.56 -2.21
C LYS A 201 -0.91 0.01 -2.41
N ARG A 202 -1.07 -1.26 -2.84
CA ARG A 202 -2.40 -1.87 -3.04
C ARG A 202 -3.15 -2.05 -1.72
N ILE A 203 -2.43 -2.38 -0.65
CA ILE A 203 -2.99 -2.49 0.71
C ILE A 203 -3.49 -1.12 1.17
N LEU A 204 -2.70 -0.06 0.99
CA LEU A 204 -3.04 1.30 1.38
C LEU A 204 -4.18 1.92 0.56
N ASP A 205 -4.28 1.58 -0.73
CA ASP A 205 -5.35 2.04 -1.61
C ASP A 205 -6.68 1.31 -1.36
N ASN A 206 -6.67 0.24 -0.54
CA ASN A 206 -7.88 -0.52 -0.21
C ASN A 206 -8.74 0.23 0.82
N LYS A 207 -9.94 0.63 0.37
CA LYS A 207 -10.87 1.41 1.18
C LYS A 207 -11.32 0.70 2.45
N GLU A 208 -11.53 -0.62 2.40
CA GLU A 208 -12.01 -1.39 3.54
C GLU A 208 -10.93 -1.52 4.63
N ILE A 209 -9.66 -1.73 4.23
CA ILE A 209 -8.53 -1.70 5.16
C ILE A 209 -8.39 -0.32 5.80
N HIS A 210 -8.58 0.75 5.04
CA HIS A 210 -8.59 2.11 5.57
C HIS A 210 -9.74 2.29 6.60
N GLU A 211 -10.96 1.85 6.28
CA GLU A 211 -12.11 1.90 7.19
C GLU A 211 -11.81 1.09 8.48
N ILE A 212 -11.23 -0.11 8.40
CA ILE A 212 -10.81 -0.94 9.55
C ILE A 212 -9.81 -0.19 10.44
N LYS A 213 -8.79 0.45 9.83
CA LYS A 213 -7.80 1.27 10.58
C LYS A 213 -8.48 2.39 11.36
N GLN A 214 -9.38 3.11 10.73
CA GLN A 214 -10.14 4.19 11.35
C GLN A 214 -11.04 3.69 12.47
N ILE A 215 -11.79 2.59 12.25
CA ILE A 215 -12.72 2.00 13.23
C ILE A 215 -11.98 1.57 14.49
N LEU A 216 -10.85 0.89 14.34
CA LEU A 216 -10.06 0.39 15.48
C LEU A 216 -9.17 1.45 16.10
N GLY A 217 -8.78 2.49 15.34
CA GLY A 217 -7.80 3.49 15.78
C GLY A 217 -6.36 2.99 15.68
N ILE A 218 -6.07 2.10 14.72
CA ILE A 218 -4.74 1.51 14.53
C ILE A 218 -3.89 2.26 13.50
N GLU A 219 -2.58 2.22 13.71
CA GLU A 219 -1.57 2.90 12.91
C GLU A 219 -0.72 1.87 12.13
N THR A 220 -0.31 2.21 10.92
CA THR A 220 0.52 1.33 10.08
C THR A 220 1.91 1.15 10.68
N GLY A 221 2.39 -0.11 10.68
CA GLY A 221 3.74 -0.45 11.14
C GLY A 221 3.97 -0.28 12.63
N LYS A 222 2.90 -0.19 13.43
CA LYS A 222 2.98 -0.05 14.87
C LYS A 222 2.76 -1.39 15.56
N GLU A 223 3.63 -1.72 16.49
CA GLU A 223 3.44 -2.84 17.40
C GLU A 223 2.56 -2.41 18.59
N TYR A 224 1.68 -3.29 19.02
CA TYR A 224 0.73 -3.04 20.10
C TYR A 224 0.98 -3.95 21.29
N THR A 225 0.88 -3.37 22.48
CA THR A 225 0.86 -4.09 23.76
C THR A 225 -0.55 -4.07 24.35
N PRO A 226 -0.89 -4.95 25.31
CA PRO A 226 -2.18 -4.90 26.01
C PRO A 226 -2.52 -3.52 26.59
N GLU A 227 -1.52 -2.79 27.11
CA GLU A 227 -1.67 -1.43 27.64
C GLU A 227 -2.02 -0.43 26.53
N MET A 228 -1.41 -0.58 25.35
CA MET A 228 -1.69 0.28 24.21
C MET A 228 -3.09 0.03 23.63
N VAL A 229 -3.59 -1.20 23.67
CA VAL A 229 -4.99 -1.48 23.30
C VAL A 229 -5.92 -0.66 24.20
N LYS A 230 -5.74 -0.70 25.50
CA LYS A 230 -6.55 0.05 26.47
C LYS A 230 -6.47 1.57 26.26
N THR A 231 -5.27 2.08 26.02
CA THR A 231 -5.02 3.53 26.03
C THR A 231 -5.17 4.19 24.68
N ARG A 232 -4.90 3.48 23.57
CA ARG A 232 -4.80 4.06 22.23
C ARG A 232 -5.86 3.60 21.23
N LEU A 233 -6.49 2.42 21.44
CA LEU A 233 -7.48 1.92 20.52
C LEU A 233 -8.89 2.38 20.87
N ARG A 234 -9.76 2.39 19.87
CA ARG A 234 -11.19 2.76 20.02
C ARG A 234 -12.03 1.61 20.57
N TYR A 235 -11.55 0.38 20.44
CA TYR A 235 -12.16 -0.83 20.90
C TYR A 235 -11.16 -1.72 21.61
N GLY A 236 -11.58 -2.35 22.70
CA GLY A 236 -10.77 -3.34 23.41
C GLY A 236 -10.84 -4.73 22.82
N LYS A 237 -11.82 -5.00 21.95
CA LYS A 237 -12.03 -6.31 21.33
C LYS A 237 -12.61 -6.19 19.93
N LEU A 238 -12.13 -7.05 19.03
CA LEU A 238 -12.66 -7.30 17.70
C LEU A 238 -13.27 -8.69 17.64
N LEU A 239 -14.49 -8.81 17.15
CA LEU A 239 -15.18 -10.08 16.95
C LEU A 239 -15.60 -10.23 15.49
N PHE A 240 -15.15 -11.30 14.83
CA PHE A 240 -15.65 -11.69 13.53
C PHE A 240 -16.91 -12.54 13.67
N MET A 241 -17.98 -12.13 13.00
CA MET A 241 -19.25 -12.84 12.95
C MET A 241 -19.60 -13.10 11.49
N THR A 242 -19.42 -14.33 11.06
CA THR A 242 -19.71 -14.81 9.70
C THR A 242 -20.54 -16.08 9.77
N ASP A 243 -21.15 -16.45 8.66
CA ASP A 243 -21.89 -17.69 8.55
C ASP A 243 -20.99 -18.92 8.79
N GLN A 244 -21.57 -20.03 9.23
CA GLN A 244 -20.84 -21.29 9.52
C GLN A 244 -20.72 -22.15 8.25
N ASP A 245 -20.27 -21.54 7.17
CA ASP A 245 -20.02 -22.18 5.89
C ASP A 245 -18.56 -21.99 5.42
N LEU A 246 -18.26 -22.43 4.21
CA LEU A 246 -16.92 -22.30 3.63
C LEU A 246 -16.53 -20.85 3.38
N ASP A 247 -17.47 -20.01 2.95
CA ASP A 247 -17.23 -18.59 2.69
C ASP A 247 -16.98 -17.82 3.98
N GLY A 248 -17.77 -18.08 5.02
CA GLY A 248 -17.53 -17.50 6.34
C GLY A 248 -16.19 -17.91 6.95
N SER A 249 -15.78 -19.18 6.77
CA SER A 249 -14.46 -19.66 7.17
C SER A 249 -13.34 -18.96 6.39
N HIS A 250 -13.55 -18.72 5.09
CA HIS A 250 -12.63 -17.98 4.26
C HIS A 250 -12.48 -16.51 4.72
N ILE A 251 -13.59 -15.84 5.05
CA ILE A 251 -13.58 -14.46 5.56
C ILE A 251 -12.81 -14.37 6.88
N LYS A 252 -13.05 -15.31 7.81
CA LYS A 252 -12.26 -15.41 9.06
C LYS A 252 -10.76 -15.54 8.77
N GLY A 253 -10.40 -16.43 7.84
CA GLY A 253 -9.00 -16.65 7.41
C GLY A 253 -8.36 -15.39 6.82
N LEU A 254 -9.09 -14.65 5.98
CA LEU A 254 -8.62 -13.39 5.42
C LEU A 254 -8.49 -12.30 6.49
N GLY A 255 -9.37 -12.27 7.48
CA GLY A 255 -9.26 -11.39 8.64
C GLY A 255 -7.99 -11.66 9.44
N ILE A 256 -7.72 -12.92 9.79
CA ILE A 256 -6.48 -13.32 10.47
C ILE A 256 -5.26 -12.92 9.62
N ASN A 257 -5.27 -13.24 8.32
CA ASN A 257 -4.19 -12.92 7.39
C ASN A 257 -3.90 -11.41 7.31
N LEU A 258 -4.92 -10.57 7.36
CA LEU A 258 -4.76 -9.12 7.41
C LEU A 258 -4.02 -8.68 8.68
N PHE A 259 -4.46 -9.17 9.86
CA PHE A 259 -3.83 -8.79 11.12
C PHE A 259 -2.44 -9.41 11.28
N ASP A 260 -2.20 -10.63 10.81
CA ASP A 260 -0.88 -11.28 10.81
C ASP A 260 0.13 -10.51 9.96
N SER A 261 -0.31 -10.04 8.79
CA SER A 261 0.56 -9.30 7.86
C SER A 261 0.88 -7.88 8.34
N GLU A 262 -0.11 -7.16 8.87
CA GLU A 262 -0.01 -5.73 9.12
C GLU A 262 0.18 -5.37 10.61
N TRP A 263 -0.35 -6.19 11.52
CA TRP A 263 -0.37 -5.95 12.98
C TRP A 263 -0.28 -7.25 13.79
N ALA A 264 0.73 -8.08 13.52
CA ALA A 264 0.89 -9.39 14.16
C ALA A 264 0.80 -9.32 15.70
N SER A 265 1.35 -8.26 16.31
CA SER A 265 1.28 -8.04 17.75
C SER A 265 -0.14 -8.00 18.33
N LEU A 266 -1.16 -7.63 17.54
CA LEU A 266 -2.56 -7.65 17.99
C LEU A 266 -3.13 -9.07 18.06
N LEU A 267 -2.62 -10.02 17.25
CA LEU A 267 -3.01 -11.43 17.34
C LEU A 267 -2.47 -12.09 18.61
N ASP A 268 -1.30 -11.66 19.07
CA ASP A 268 -0.66 -12.20 20.29
C ASP A 268 -1.36 -11.72 21.57
N ILE A 269 -2.19 -10.65 21.48
CA ILE A 269 -2.95 -10.15 22.63
C ILE A 269 -4.17 -11.03 22.87
N LYS A 270 -4.08 -11.85 23.93
CA LYS A 270 -5.14 -12.79 24.30
C LYS A 270 -6.50 -12.09 24.46
N GLY A 271 -7.46 -12.51 23.64
CA GLY A 271 -8.83 -12.04 23.71
C GLY A 271 -9.12 -10.73 22.96
N PHE A 272 -8.13 -10.13 22.26
CA PHE A 272 -8.36 -8.97 21.43
C PHE A 272 -9.14 -9.34 20.16
N ILE A 273 -8.70 -10.37 19.43
CA ILE A 273 -9.44 -10.90 18.26
C ILE A 273 -10.16 -12.18 18.65
N GLY A 274 -11.42 -12.26 18.31
CA GLY A 274 -12.26 -13.42 18.56
C GLY A 274 -13.19 -13.74 17.38
N PHE A 275 -13.80 -14.91 17.45
CA PHE A 275 -14.76 -15.38 16.46
C PHE A 275 -16.06 -15.77 17.17
N MET A 276 -17.19 -15.40 16.60
CA MET A 276 -18.48 -15.90 17.06
C MET A 276 -18.75 -17.24 16.37
N ASN A 277 -18.85 -18.29 17.16
CA ASN A 277 -19.22 -19.61 16.69
C ASN A 277 -20.64 -19.89 17.13
N THR A 278 -21.55 -20.06 16.17
CA THR A 278 -22.91 -20.51 16.45
C THR A 278 -22.94 -22.04 16.48
N PRO A 279 -23.74 -22.66 17.37
CA PRO A 279 -23.86 -24.11 17.39
C PRO A 279 -24.51 -24.60 16.10
N ILE A 280 -23.92 -25.63 15.48
CA ILE A 280 -24.45 -26.26 14.27
C ILE A 280 -25.63 -27.19 14.61
N LEU A 281 -25.58 -27.82 15.77
CA LEU A 281 -26.55 -28.75 16.24
C LEU A 281 -26.97 -28.46 17.70
N LYS A 282 -28.28 -28.54 17.95
CA LYS A 282 -28.83 -28.43 19.28
C LYS A 282 -29.67 -29.67 19.59
N ALA A 283 -29.22 -30.44 20.55
CA ALA A 283 -29.96 -31.61 21.02
C ALA A 283 -30.63 -31.29 22.36
N LYS A 284 -31.93 -31.57 22.48
CA LYS A 284 -32.70 -31.34 23.70
C LYS A 284 -33.38 -32.62 24.18
N LYS A 285 -33.17 -32.97 25.46
CA LYS A 285 -33.84 -34.09 26.11
C LYS A 285 -34.37 -33.59 27.46
N GLY A 286 -35.71 -33.32 27.52
CA GLY A 286 -36.34 -32.73 28.70
C GLY A 286 -35.78 -31.31 28.97
N ALA A 287 -35.29 -31.08 30.18
CA ALA A 287 -34.64 -29.81 30.56
C ALA A 287 -33.18 -29.70 30.12
N ASN A 288 -32.57 -30.80 29.70
CA ASN A 288 -31.17 -30.81 29.30
C ASN A 288 -31.02 -30.40 27.82
N GLU A 289 -30.13 -29.43 27.56
CA GLU A 289 -29.82 -28.91 26.23
C GLU A 289 -28.32 -29.04 25.99
N LEU A 290 -27.93 -29.68 24.89
CA LEU A 290 -26.55 -29.78 24.42
C LEU A 290 -26.42 -29.01 23.10
N LYS A 291 -25.37 -28.24 22.96
CA LYS A 291 -25.04 -27.47 21.76
C LYS A 291 -23.67 -27.94 21.23
N PHE A 292 -23.62 -28.23 19.93
CA PHE A 292 -22.43 -28.71 19.24
C PHE A 292 -22.08 -27.78 18.07
#